data_384f3f171ccec0e2ef521edc2f3f988f
#
_entry.id   384f3f171ccec0e2ef521edc2f3f988f
#
_cell.length_a   1.000
_cell.length_b   1.000
_cell.length_c   1.000
_cell.angle_alpha   90.00
_cell.angle_beta   90.00
_cell.angle_gamma   90.00
#
_symmetry.space_group_name_H-M   'P 1'
#
loop_
_entity.id
_entity.type
_entity.pdbx_description
1 polymer ?
#
loop_
_entity_poly.entity_id
_entity_poly.type
_entity_poly.pdbx_seq_one_letter_code
_entity_poly.pdbx_strand_id
1 'polypeptide(L)'
;GVPVDLPDGKRLAIGTLKRKSPYVGKLVMESFPLDGDGELEVVALFRQGHMLLPHSRLMFHDGDRLLAVTTPEAWERLSEHFTPSVPGQGA
;
A
#
# COMPACT_ATOMS: atom_id res chain seq x y z
N GLY A 1 10.57 10.09 -0.64
CA GLY A 1 11.80 9.45 -0.69
C GLY A 1 11.81 8.18 -1.49
N VAL A 2 12.95 7.58 -1.47
CA VAL A 2 13.19 6.33 -2.15
C VAL A 2 12.65 5.20 -1.29
N PRO A 3 11.95 4.21 -1.86
CA PRO A 3 11.58 3.02 -1.11
C PRO A 3 12.81 2.34 -0.50
N VAL A 4 12.65 1.79 0.68
CA VAL A 4 13.75 1.10 1.37
C VAL A 4 13.90 -0.30 0.78
N ASP A 5 15.08 -0.61 0.28
CA ASP A 5 15.38 -1.94 -0.23
C ASP A 5 15.63 -2.92 0.91
N LEU A 6 15.07 -4.10 0.79
CA LEU A 6 15.18 -5.18 1.77
C LEU A 6 16.04 -6.30 1.21
N PRO A 7 16.66 -7.15 2.08
CA PRO A 7 17.65 -8.13 1.62
C PRO A 7 17.16 -9.15 0.61
N ASP A 8 15.86 -9.44 0.56
CA ASP A 8 15.31 -10.50 -0.29
C ASP A 8 14.81 -9.99 -1.65
N GLY A 9 15.26 -8.81 -2.07
CA GLY A 9 14.82 -8.21 -3.33
C GLY A 9 13.51 -7.48 -3.23
N LYS A 10 12.94 -7.38 -2.05
CA LYS A 10 11.72 -6.62 -1.80
C LYS A 10 12.05 -5.21 -1.35
N ARG A 11 11.01 -4.38 -1.26
CA ARG A 11 11.11 -3.01 -0.77
C ARG A 11 9.98 -2.70 0.17
N LEU A 12 10.26 -1.77 1.06
CA LEU A 12 9.22 -1.13 1.84
C LEU A 12 8.76 0.09 1.04
N ALA A 13 7.49 0.10 0.66
CA ALA A 13 6.93 1.15 -0.19
C ALA A 13 5.71 1.76 0.45
N ILE A 14 5.49 3.04 0.19
CA ILE A 14 4.32 3.74 0.68
C ILE A 14 3.69 4.54 -0.47
N GLY A 15 2.36 4.49 -0.56
CA GLY A 15 1.65 5.21 -1.60
C GLY A 15 0.28 5.63 -1.13
N THR A 16 -0.23 6.72 -1.72
CA THR A 16 -1.56 7.24 -1.42
C THR A 16 -2.56 6.72 -2.44
N LEU A 17 -3.65 6.14 -1.95
CA LEU A 17 -4.70 5.60 -2.81
C LEU A 17 -5.38 6.74 -3.56
N LYS A 18 -5.40 6.63 -4.88
CA LYS A 18 -6.05 7.61 -5.73
C LYS A 18 -7.56 7.54 -5.58
N ARG A 19 -8.19 8.70 -5.65
CA ARG A 19 -9.61 8.87 -5.44
C ARG A 19 -10.48 8.01 -6.34
N LYS A 20 -10.07 7.85 -7.59
CA LYS A 20 -10.84 7.11 -8.61
C LYS A 20 -10.44 5.65 -8.70
N SER A 21 -9.57 5.18 -7.82
CA SER A 21 -9.15 3.79 -7.85
C SER A 21 -10.32 2.86 -7.55
N PRO A 22 -10.42 1.72 -8.26
CA PRO A 22 -11.42 0.72 -7.95
C PRO A 22 -11.22 0.05 -6.58
N TYR A 23 -10.04 0.23 -5.95
CA TYR A 23 -9.81 -0.29 -4.60
C TYR A 23 -10.61 0.45 -3.53
N VAL A 24 -11.01 1.71 -3.77
CA VAL A 24 -11.80 2.46 -2.80
C VAL A 24 -13.09 1.71 -2.49
N GLY A 25 -13.35 1.47 -1.21
CA GLY A 25 -14.53 0.74 -0.76
C GLY A 25 -14.37 -0.77 -0.76
N LYS A 26 -13.22 -1.30 -1.18
CA LYS A 26 -12.97 -2.74 -1.17
C LYS A 26 -12.18 -3.15 0.07
N LEU A 27 -12.35 -4.40 0.46
CA LEU A 27 -11.61 -4.94 1.60
C LEU A 27 -10.13 -5.09 1.24
N VAL A 28 -9.27 -4.62 2.15
CA VAL A 28 -7.82 -4.65 1.95
C VAL A 28 -7.33 -6.07 1.77
N MET A 29 -7.79 -7.00 2.60
CA MET A 29 -7.30 -8.37 2.57
C MET A 29 -7.85 -9.18 1.40
N GLU A 30 -8.94 -8.75 0.79
CA GLU A 30 -9.41 -9.35 -0.46
C GLU A 30 -8.62 -8.82 -1.66
N SER A 31 -8.23 -7.56 -1.60
CA SER A 31 -7.43 -6.94 -2.66
C SER A 31 -5.98 -7.43 -2.65
N PHE A 32 -5.44 -7.66 -1.46
CA PHE A 32 -4.06 -8.09 -1.25
C PHE A 32 -4.03 -9.21 -0.21
N PRO A 33 -4.36 -10.46 -0.60
CA PRO A 33 -4.43 -11.56 0.35
C PRO A 33 -3.08 -11.88 0.99
N LEU A 34 -3.10 -12.25 2.27
CA LEU A 34 -1.90 -12.65 2.99
C LEU A 34 -1.28 -13.93 2.43
N ASP A 35 -2.09 -14.81 1.87
CA ASP A 35 -1.65 -16.08 1.30
C ASP A 35 -1.49 -16.00 -0.22
N GLY A 36 -1.31 -14.81 -0.75
CA GLY A 36 -1.09 -14.60 -2.18
C GLY A 36 0.29 -15.09 -2.62
N ASP A 37 0.74 -14.60 -3.77
CA ASP A 37 2.00 -15.03 -4.36
C ASP A 37 3.25 -14.52 -3.63
N GLY A 38 3.07 -13.77 -2.56
CA GLY A 38 4.18 -13.21 -1.78
C GLY A 38 4.84 -11.99 -2.39
N GLU A 39 4.34 -11.50 -3.51
CA GLU A 39 4.92 -10.32 -4.15
C GLU A 39 4.63 -9.01 -3.42
N LEU A 40 3.50 -8.95 -2.72
CA LEU A 40 3.12 -7.76 -1.97
C LEU A 40 2.41 -8.16 -0.68
N GLU A 41 2.86 -7.57 0.42
CA GLU A 41 2.27 -7.78 1.73
C GLU A 41 1.94 -6.43 2.34
N VAL A 42 0.69 -6.25 2.76
CA VAL A 42 0.26 -5.01 3.40
C VAL A 42 0.76 -5.01 4.83
N VAL A 43 1.46 -3.95 5.21
CA VAL A 43 1.91 -3.74 6.59
C VAL A 43 0.89 -2.94 7.37
N ALA A 44 0.38 -1.85 6.80
CA ALA A 44 -0.58 -0.98 7.47
C ALA A 44 -1.22 -0.02 6.46
N LEU A 45 -2.32 0.58 6.87
CA LEU A 45 -2.85 1.79 6.24
C LEU A 45 -2.67 2.96 7.20
N PHE A 46 -2.52 4.15 6.63
CA PHE A 46 -2.54 5.39 7.40
C PHE A 46 -3.72 6.22 6.93
N ARG A 47 -4.59 6.58 7.87
CA ARG A 47 -5.80 7.35 7.60
C ARG A 47 -5.88 8.48 8.60
N GLN A 48 -5.80 9.72 8.10
CA GLN A 48 -5.91 10.90 8.97
C GLN A 48 -4.94 10.86 10.15
N GLY A 49 -3.71 10.43 9.90
CA GLY A 49 -2.68 10.36 10.92
C GLY A 49 -2.75 9.12 11.81
N HIS A 50 -3.68 8.22 11.58
CA HIS A 50 -3.81 7.00 12.37
C HIS A 50 -3.33 5.78 11.59
N MET A 51 -2.60 4.91 12.26
CA MET A 51 -2.15 3.64 11.69
C MET A 51 -3.23 2.59 11.91
N LEU A 52 -3.63 1.94 10.83
CA LEU A 52 -4.62 0.87 10.84
C LEU A 52 -3.95 -0.42 10.40
N LEU A 53 -3.99 -1.43 11.27
CA LEU A 53 -3.41 -2.73 10.93
C LEU A 53 -4.39 -3.56 10.11
N PRO A 54 -3.90 -4.39 9.18
CA PRO A 54 -4.77 -5.23 8.36
C PRO A 54 -5.62 -6.17 9.20
N HIS A 55 -6.89 -6.24 8.86
CA HIS A 55 -7.83 -7.21 9.42
C HIS A 55 -8.95 -7.47 8.41
N SER A 56 -9.74 -8.48 8.66
CA SER A 56 -10.71 -8.99 7.68
C SER A 56 -11.80 -7.99 7.28
N ARG A 57 -12.02 -6.94 8.07
CA ARG A 57 -13.07 -5.95 7.78
C ARG A 57 -12.53 -4.59 7.40
N LEU A 58 -11.19 -4.46 7.30
CA LEU A 58 -10.59 -3.18 6.92
C LEU A 58 -10.85 -2.92 5.44
N MET A 59 -11.46 -1.79 5.15
CA MET A 59 -11.75 -1.34 3.78
C MET A 59 -10.86 -0.17 3.43
N PHE A 60 -10.51 -0.08 2.14
CA PHE A 60 -9.82 1.11 1.63
C PHE A 60 -10.77 2.29 1.56
N HIS A 61 -10.30 3.43 2.03
CA HIS A 61 -10.96 4.72 1.84
C HIS A 61 -10.10 5.60 0.92
N ASP A 62 -10.76 6.50 0.22
CA ASP A 62 -10.07 7.52 -0.56
C ASP A 62 -9.04 8.24 0.29
N GLY A 63 -7.84 8.40 -0.26
CA GLY A 63 -6.77 9.11 0.43
C GLY A 63 -5.98 8.28 1.44
N ASP A 64 -6.34 7.02 1.65
CA ASP A 64 -5.55 6.14 2.51
C ASP A 64 -4.13 6.00 1.96
N ARG A 65 -3.16 5.94 2.87
CA ARG A 65 -1.78 5.64 2.51
C ARG A 65 -1.50 4.19 2.85
N LEU A 66 -1.02 3.46 1.85
CA LEU A 66 -0.67 2.04 2.00
C LEU A 66 0.82 1.92 2.28
N LEU A 67 1.16 1.21 3.34
CA LEU A 67 2.53 0.77 3.61
C LEU A 67 2.60 -0.71 3.31
N ALA A 68 3.51 -1.10 2.43
CA ALA A 68 3.61 -2.48 1.97
C ALA A 68 5.06 -2.92 1.82
N VAL A 69 5.28 -4.21 1.99
CA VAL A 69 6.51 -4.89 1.58
C VAL A 69 6.22 -5.54 0.23
N THR A 70 6.97 -5.19 -0.78
CA THR A 70 6.63 -5.54 -2.16
C THR A 70 7.87 -5.71 -3.02
N THR A 71 7.74 -6.51 -4.07
CA THR A 71 8.76 -6.48 -5.13
C THR A 71 8.60 -5.18 -5.92
N PRO A 72 9.69 -4.68 -6.54
CA PRO A 72 9.57 -3.49 -7.38
C PRO A 72 8.55 -3.66 -8.51
N GLU A 73 8.50 -4.84 -9.09
CA GLU A 73 7.59 -5.14 -10.21
C GLU A 73 6.13 -5.09 -9.78
N ALA A 74 5.82 -5.66 -8.61
CA ALA A 74 4.46 -5.64 -8.09
C ALA A 74 4.03 -4.21 -7.75
N TRP A 75 4.93 -3.42 -7.17
CA TRP A 75 4.63 -2.02 -6.86
C TRP A 75 4.40 -1.20 -8.12
N GLU A 76 5.18 -1.46 -9.16
CA GLU A 76 5.02 -0.78 -10.45
C GLU A 76 3.63 -1.04 -11.04
N ARG A 77 3.11 -2.27 -10.90
CA ARG A 77 1.76 -2.60 -11.38
C ARG A 77 0.67 -1.83 -10.66
N LEU A 78 0.96 -1.29 -9.47
CA LEU A 78 -0.01 -0.52 -8.69
C LEU A 78 0.07 0.98 -8.95
N SER A 79 0.95 1.42 -9.84
CA SER A 79 1.18 2.85 -10.08
C SER A 79 -0.06 3.59 -10.59
N GLU A 80 -1.02 2.88 -11.18
CA GLU A 80 -2.27 3.47 -11.61
C GLU A 80 -3.19 3.81 -10.44
N HIS A 81 -3.03 3.12 -9.33
CA HIS A 81 -3.95 3.20 -8.19
C HIS A 81 -3.38 3.94 -6.99
N PHE A 82 -2.07 4.03 -6.90
CA PHE A 82 -1.40 4.66 -5.76
C PHE A 82 -0.38 5.68 -6.24
N THR A 83 -0.42 6.86 -5.65
CA THR A 83 0.61 7.87 -5.87
C THR A 83 1.73 7.62 -4.88
N PRO A 84 2.97 7.38 -5.34
CA PRO A 84 4.08 7.16 -4.41
C PRO A 84 4.22 8.34 -3.45
N SER A 85 4.41 8.01 -2.17
CA SER A 85 4.69 9.02 -1.16
C SER A 85 6.18 9.21 -1.05
N VAL A 86 6.59 10.48 -0.95
CA VAL A 86 7.99 10.84 -0.81
C VAL A 86 8.17 11.37 0.61
N PRO A 87 8.93 10.68 1.48
CA PRO A 87 9.18 11.17 2.82
C PRO A 87 9.73 12.59 2.80
N GLY A 88 9.18 13.45 3.65
CA GLY A 88 9.61 14.85 3.73
C GLY A 88 8.97 15.76 2.70
N GLN A 89 8.15 15.27 1.80
CA GLN A 89 7.42 16.08 0.84
C GLN A 89 5.92 15.98 1.07
N GLY A 90 5.23 17.08 0.87
CA GLY A 90 3.78 17.10 0.89
C GLY A 90 3.22 16.55 2.17
N ALA A 91 4.03 16.65 3.08
CA ALA A 91 3.60 16.24 4.39
C ALA A 91 2.34 16.97 4.74
#